data_1164037c47072001cb0ada53d7e1e12f
#
_entry.id   1164037c47072001cb0ada53d7e1e12f
#
_cell.length_a   1.000
_cell.length_b   1.000
_cell.length_c   1.000
_cell.angle_alpha   90.00
_cell.angle_beta   90.00
_cell.angle_gamma   90.00
#
_symmetry.space_group_name_H-M   'P 1'
#
loop_
_entity.id
_entity.type
_entity.pdbx_description
1 polymer ?
#
loop_
_entity_poly.entity_id
_entity_poly.type
_entity_poly.pdbx_seq_one_letter_code
_entity_poly.pdbx_strand_id
1 'polypeptide(L)'
;MATYIVHVIIENKPNISDPEGDTILNDLVLKSKNSSIKKIRAGKILKFTVEASNKKNAEKLVEDVCQELRIFNPLVCNAVIEVKTG
;
A
#
# COMPACT_ATOMS: atom_id res chain seq x y z
N MET A 1 26.96 -0.80 5.93
CA MET A 1 25.49 -0.69 5.85
C MET A 1 24.94 -1.69 4.85
N ALA A 2 23.76 -2.20 5.12
CA ALA A 2 23.10 -3.12 4.21
C ALA A 2 22.02 -2.39 3.41
N THR A 3 21.70 -2.94 2.25
CA THR A 3 20.61 -2.42 1.43
C THR A 3 19.34 -3.20 1.73
N TYR A 4 18.24 -2.49 1.96
CA TYR A 4 16.95 -3.09 2.24
C TYR A 4 15.91 -2.58 1.26
N ILE A 5 14.95 -3.43 0.94
CA ILE A 5 13.79 -3.02 0.15
C ILE A 5 12.62 -2.94 1.11
N VAL A 6 12.00 -1.76 1.18
CA VAL A 6 10.88 -1.51 2.07
C VAL A 6 9.63 -1.27 1.22
N HIS A 7 8.61 -2.07 1.44
CA HIS A 7 7.33 -1.91 0.76
C HIS A 7 6.39 -1.08 1.61
N VAL A 8 5.82 -0.05 1.02
CA VAL A 8 4.76 0.74 1.64
C VAL A 8 3.48 0.47 0.86
N ILE A 9 2.55 -0.22 1.49
CA ILE A 9 1.27 -0.57 0.89
C ILE A 9 0.23 0.44 1.34
N ILE A 10 -0.34 1.18 0.39
CA ILE A 10 -1.27 2.28 0.67
C ILE A 10 -2.64 1.92 0.14
N GLU A 11 -3.65 1.97 1.02
CA GLU A 11 -5.05 1.71 0.66
C GLU A 11 -5.94 2.79 1.24
N ASN A 12 -7.07 3.06 0.59
CA ASN A 12 -8.09 3.91 1.18
C ASN A 12 -8.69 3.23 2.40
N LYS A 13 -9.05 4.01 3.41
CA LYS A 13 -9.71 3.48 4.60
C LYS A 13 -11.03 2.81 4.23
N PRO A 14 -11.51 1.81 5.01
CA PRO A 14 -12.72 1.07 4.66
C PRO A 14 -13.97 1.91 4.43
N ASN A 15 -14.07 3.07 5.10
CA ASN A 15 -15.20 3.98 4.96
C ASN A 15 -15.05 5.00 3.82
N ILE A 16 -13.93 4.95 3.10
CA ILE A 16 -13.69 5.80 1.94
C ILE A 16 -13.97 5.00 0.68
N SER A 17 -14.70 5.57 -0.26
CA SER A 17 -15.02 4.88 -1.50
C SER A 17 -13.77 4.58 -2.32
N ASP A 18 -13.80 3.47 -3.03
CA ASP A 18 -12.73 3.03 -3.91
C ASP A 18 -13.31 2.79 -5.31
N PRO A 19 -13.42 3.86 -6.12
CA PRO A 19 -14.06 3.74 -7.44
C PRO A 19 -13.34 2.76 -8.36
N GLU A 20 -12.01 2.65 -8.26
CA GLU A 20 -11.25 1.72 -9.09
C GLU A 20 -11.60 0.27 -8.78
N GLY A 21 -11.62 -0.11 -7.49
CA GLY A 21 -12.00 -1.46 -7.09
C GLY A 21 -13.45 -1.77 -7.42
N ASP A 22 -14.35 -0.81 -7.21
CA ASP A 22 -15.76 -0.96 -7.53
C ASP A 22 -15.99 -1.13 -9.04
N THR A 23 -15.26 -0.40 -9.87
CA THR A 23 -15.35 -0.52 -11.31
C THR A 23 -14.88 -1.89 -11.79
N ILE A 24 -13.77 -2.38 -11.26
CA ILE A 24 -13.26 -3.71 -11.60
C ILE A 24 -14.29 -4.77 -11.22
N LEU A 25 -14.86 -4.67 -10.02
CA LEU A 25 -15.86 -5.62 -9.55
C LEU A 25 -17.11 -5.59 -10.43
N ASN A 26 -17.68 -4.41 -10.64
CA ASN A 26 -18.98 -4.28 -11.32
C ASN A 26 -18.87 -4.50 -12.82
N ASP A 27 -17.83 -3.96 -13.46
CA ASP A 27 -17.75 -3.94 -14.91
C ASP A 27 -17.05 -5.16 -15.51
N LEU A 28 -16.18 -5.80 -14.74
CA LEU A 28 -15.40 -6.93 -15.24
C LEU A 28 -15.75 -8.25 -14.56
N VAL A 29 -15.67 -8.27 -13.24
CA VAL A 29 -15.81 -9.52 -12.48
C VAL A 29 -17.25 -10.02 -12.45
N LEU A 30 -18.20 -9.18 -12.09
CA LEU A 30 -19.60 -9.60 -11.96
C LEU A 30 -20.23 -9.95 -13.31
N LYS A 31 -19.71 -9.37 -14.40
CA LYS A 31 -20.17 -9.71 -15.75
C LYS A 31 -19.61 -11.03 -16.26
N SER A 32 -18.60 -11.59 -15.59
CA SER A 32 -17.90 -12.80 -16.04
C SER A 32 -18.37 -14.08 -15.36
N LYS A 33 -19.46 -14.11 -14.66
CA LYS A 33 -19.99 -15.25 -13.92
C LYS A 33 -19.22 -15.58 -12.62
N ASN A 34 -18.37 -14.71 -12.14
CA ASN A 34 -17.63 -14.92 -10.90
C ASN A 34 -18.34 -14.29 -9.72
N SER A 35 -19.58 -14.70 -9.48
CA SER A 35 -20.45 -14.11 -8.48
C SER A 35 -20.02 -14.36 -7.02
N SER A 36 -19.04 -15.23 -6.80
CA SER A 36 -18.49 -15.48 -5.48
C SER A 36 -17.58 -14.34 -4.99
N ILE A 37 -17.13 -13.48 -5.90
CA ILE A 37 -16.33 -12.31 -5.52
C ILE A 37 -17.27 -11.18 -5.13
N LYS A 38 -17.17 -10.73 -3.87
CA LYS A 38 -18.11 -9.75 -3.31
C LYS A 38 -17.52 -8.34 -3.22
N LYS A 39 -16.19 -8.21 -3.20
CA LYS A 39 -15.54 -6.92 -3.02
C LYS A 39 -14.16 -6.93 -3.65
N ILE A 40 -13.80 -5.81 -4.26
CA ILE A 40 -12.45 -5.59 -4.75
C ILE A 40 -12.01 -4.21 -4.24
N ARG A 41 -10.80 -4.16 -3.66
CA ARG A 41 -10.19 -2.91 -3.21
C ARG A 41 -8.89 -2.71 -3.95
N ALA A 42 -8.67 -1.52 -4.47
CA ALA A 42 -7.41 -1.17 -5.12
C ALA A 42 -6.49 -0.41 -4.17
N GLY A 43 -5.20 -0.50 -4.40
CA GLY A 43 -4.21 0.20 -3.59
C GLY A 43 -2.93 0.38 -4.36
N LYS A 44 -1.92 0.95 -3.68
CA LYS A 44 -0.60 1.19 -4.26
C LYS A 44 0.46 0.51 -3.42
N ILE A 45 1.53 0.09 -4.07
CA ILE A 45 2.74 -0.36 -3.40
C ILE A 45 3.87 0.54 -3.86
N LEU A 46 4.55 1.16 -2.91
CA LEU A 46 5.79 1.89 -3.16
C LEU A 46 6.93 1.04 -2.65
N LYS A 47 7.95 0.87 -3.46
CA LYS A 47 9.12 0.08 -3.10
C LYS A 47 10.30 1.02 -2.92
N PHE A 48 10.78 1.12 -1.69
CA PHE A 48 11.91 1.96 -1.35
C PHE A 48 13.16 1.09 -1.24
N THR A 49 14.20 1.46 -1.96
CA THR A 49 15.53 0.85 -1.79
C THR A 49 16.33 1.76 -0.88
N VAL A 50 16.66 1.29 0.31
CA VAL A 50 17.32 2.12 1.32
C VAL A 50 18.58 1.44 1.86
N GLU A 51 19.55 2.26 2.22
CA GLU A 51 20.73 1.82 2.94
C GLU A 51 20.54 2.13 4.40
N ALA A 52 20.71 1.12 5.26
CA ALA A 52 20.53 1.28 6.69
C ALA A 52 21.40 0.26 7.43
N SER A 53 21.61 0.48 8.72
CA SER A 53 22.40 -0.42 9.54
C SER A 53 21.67 -1.72 9.87
N ASN A 54 20.34 -1.71 9.92
CA ASN A 54 19.54 -2.90 10.16
C ASN A 54 18.09 -2.68 9.66
N LYS A 55 17.29 -3.75 9.71
CA LYS A 55 15.89 -3.72 9.29
C LYS A 55 15.07 -2.65 9.97
N LYS A 56 15.23 -2.55 11.28
CA LYS A 56 14.44 -1.62 12.10
C LYS A 56 14.70 -0.18 11.70
N ASN A 57 15.97 0.16 11.43
CA ASN A 57 16.33 1.50 11.00
C ASN A 57 15.81 1.78 9.58
N ALA A 58 15.83 0.79 8.69
CA ALA A 58 15.27 0.94 7.35
C ALA A 58 13.78 1.24 7.40
N GLU A 59 13.04 0.50 8.22
CA GLU A 59 11.60 0.70 8.43
C GLU A 59 11.32 2.10 8.97
N LYS A 60 12.03 2.50 9.99
CA LYS A 60 11.85 3.81 10.62
C LYS A 60 12.16 4.96 9.65
N LEU A 61 13.23 4.82 8.89
CA LEU A 61 13.60 5.83 7.90
C LEU A 61 12.48 6.05 6.87
N VAL A 62 11.93 4.96 6.34
CA VAL A 62 10.84 5.04 5.36
C VAL A 62 9.58 5.62 6.00
N GLU A 63 9.25 5.20 7.22
CA GLU A 63 8.11 5.74 7.94
C GLU A 63 8.23 7.26 8.14
N ASP A 64 9.38 7.72 8.59
CA ASP A 64 9.63 9.15 8.82
C ASP A 64 9.54 9.95 7.52
N VAL A 65 10.09 9.43 6.44
CA VAL A 65 10.03 10.09 5.12
C VAL A 65 8.60 10.16 4.61
N CYS A 66 7.82 9.10 4.76
CA CYS A 66 6.42 9.10 4.36
C CYS A 66 5.61 10.14 5.12
N GLN A 67 5.87 10.30 6.41
CA GLN A 67 5.19 11.30 7.22
C GLN A 67 5.65 12.73 6.88
N GLU A 68 6.94 12.93 6.77
CA GLU A 68 7.53 14.25 6.50
C GLU A 68 7.09 14.81 5.15
N LEU A 69 7.16 13.99 4.12
CA LEU A 69 6.85 14.40 2.76
C LEU A 69 5.38 14.19 2.37
N ARG A 70 4.58 13.68 3.28
CA ARG A 70 3.15 13.42 3.05
C ARG A 70 2.91 12.59 1.79
N ILE A 71 3.62 11.49 1.68
CA ILE A 71 3.53 10.58 0.53
C ILE A 71 2.12 10.01 0.40
N PHE A 72 1.41 9.86 1.51
CA PHE A 72 -0.01 9.52 1.51
C PHE A 72 -0.74 10.38 2.54
N ASN A 73 -2.06 10.51 2.39
CA ASN A 73 -2.88 11.26 3.33
C ASN A 73 -3.40 10.31 4.42
N PRO A 74 -2.90 10.40 5.67
CA PRO A 74 -3.32 9.49 6.72
C PRO A 74 -4.78 9.65 7.15
N LEU A 75 -5.45 10.74 6.76
CA LEU A 75 -6.87 10.93 7.05
C LEU A 75 -7.76 10.03 6.19
N VAL A 76 -7.32 9.68 4.98
CA VAL A 76 -8.12 8.88 4.04
C VAL A 76 -7.48 7.56 3.67
N CYS A 77 -6.21 7.35 4.01
CA CYS A 77 -5.46 6.15 3.63
C CYS A 77 -4.86 5.45 4.84
N ASN A 78 -4.83 4.12 4.78
CA ASN A 78 -4.03 3.30 5.67
C ASN A 78 -2.76 2.89 4.93
N ALA A 79 -1.66 2.80 5.65
CA ALA A 79 -0.40 2.34 5.09
C ALA A 79 0.18 1.24 5.96
N VAL A 80 0.70 0.20 5.31
CA VAL A 80 1.42 -0.89 5.96
C VAL A 80 2.85 -0.86 5.43
N ILE A 81 3.81 -0.86 6.34
CA ILE A 81 5.23 -0.82 5.99
C ILE A 81 5.84 -2.20 6.28
N GLU A 82 6.39 -2.81 5.25
CA GLU A 82 7.03 -4.12 5.37
C GLU A 82 8.45 -4.05 4.84
N VAL A 83 9.41 -4.52 5.62
CA VAL A 83 10.80 -4.61 5.16
C VAL A 83 11.00 -5.95 4.50
N LYS A 84 11.38 -5.92 3.24
CA LYS A 84 11.82 -7.09 2.49
C LYS A 84 13.33 -7.05 2.42
N THR A 85 13.98 -8.17 2.65
CA THR A 85 15.44 -8.23 2.55
C THR A 85 15.85 -8.04 1.10
N GLY A 86 16.76 -7.14 0.91
CA GLY A 86 17.33 -6.87 -0.40
C GLY A 86 18.46 -7.83 -0.75
#